data_de4fc30edad77bfc53ad5fd4eafccc18
#
_entry.id   de4fc30edad77bfc53ad5fd4eafccc18
#
_cell.length_a   1.000
_cell.length_b   1.000
_cell.length_c   1.000
_cell.angle_alpha   90.00
_cell.angle_beta   90.00
_cell.angle_gamma   90.00
#
_symmetry.space_group_name_H-M   'P 1'
#
loop_
_entity.id
_entity.type
_entity.pdbx_description
1 polymer ?
#
loop_
_entity_poly.entity_id
_entity_poly.type
_entity_poly.pdbx_seq_one_letter_code
_entity_poly.pdbx_strand_id
1 'polypeptide(L)'
;MRLKDKVCIVTGSSSGIGKEIAKGFAKEGARVVITYLTNKKIAHKLAKQINAKLVLQLDIKKRSSIRRVFKKIIKEYGHIDVLVNNAGINLPADFDKQTDAEWNEVIDVNLTGVFRCCQEVLPYIVDYGRIINIGSLSGEYGGPRTPSYTCAKMGLMGLTHNLARFLGPRNICVNTLSPGVIESKMTKKTISPKVRKAVLSLALFKRFGQYSEIVGGAIFLASDESSYMTAQTLSINGGAWVL
;
A
#
# COMPACT_ATOMS: atom_id res chain seq x y z
N MET A 1 -3.47 2.85 -22.14
CA MET A 1 -2.50 2.38 -21.11
C MET A 1 -2.00 3.59 -20.35
N ARG A 2 -2.51 3.79 -19.14
CA ARG A 2 -2.25 4.97 -18.29
C ARG A 2 -0.86 4.96 -17.64
N LEU A 3 -0.19 3.80 -17.57
CA LEU A 3 1.12 3.61 -16.91
C LEU A 3 2.17 3.06 -17.88
N LYS A 4 2.00 3.32 -19.17
CA LYS A 4 2.90 2.80 -20.21
C LYS A 4 4.36 3.14 -19.87
N ASP A 5 5.20 2.10 -19.82
CA ASP A 5 6.64 2.12 -19.54
C ASP A 5 7.07 2.65 -18.15
N LYS A 6 6.14 3.10 -17.29
CA LYS A 6 6.45 3.55 -15.93
C LYS A 6 7.01 2.40 -15.08
N VAL A 7 8.13 2.63 -14.41
CA VAL A 7 8.74 1.68 -13.47
C VAL A 7 8.05 1.78 -12.12
N CYS A 8 7.27 0.77 -11.79
CA CYS A 8 6.42 0.76 -10.60
C CYS A 8 6.85 -0.33 -9.61
N ILE A 9 7.20 0.05 -8.39
CA ILE A 9 7.44 -0.89 -7.30
C ILE A 9 6.23 -0.94 -6.38
N VAL A 10 5.78 -2.17 -6.06
CA VAL A 10 4.71 -2.41 -5.07
C VAL A 10 5.27 -3.26 -3.94
N THR A 11 5.38 -2.69 -2.73
CA THR A 11 5.87 -3.45 -1.59
C THR A 11 4.83 -4.47 -1.13
N GLY A 12 5.27 -5.71 -0.82
CA GLY A 12 4.36 -6.78 -0.41
C GLY A 12 3.39 -7.24 -1.51
N SER A 13 3.79 -7.18 -2.77
CA SER A 13 2.94 -7.49 -3.94
C SER A 13 2.71 -8.99 -4.19
N SER A 14 3.17 -9.88 -3.33
CA SER A 14 2.92 -11.34 -3.49
C SER A 14 1.49 -11.77 -3.15
N SER A 15 0.70 -10.94 -2.46
CA SER A 15 -0.66 -11.30 -2.00
C SER A 15 -1.56 -10.07 -1.83
N GLY A 16 -2.85 -10.30 -1.59
CA GLY A 16 -3.81 -9.27 -1.19
C GLY A 16 -3.94 -8.11 -2.19
N ILE A 17 -4.13 -6.92 -1.64
CA ILE A 17 -4.29 -5.67 -2.40
C ILE A 17 -3.06 -5.42 -3.28
N GLY A 18 -1.85 -5.58 -2.75
CA GLY A 18 -0.62 -5.34 -3.50
C GLY A 18 -0.47 -6.23 -4.74
N LYS A 19 -0.92 -7.49 -4.66
CA LYS A 19 -0.96 -8.39 -5.81
C LYS A 19 -1.89 -7.89 -6.91
N GLU A 20 -3.08 -7.47 -6.55
CA GLU A 20 -4.06 -7.02 -7.54
C GLU A 20 -3.68 -5.63 -8.10
N ILE A 21 -3.07 -4.73 -7.30
CA ILE A 21 -2.46 -3.49 -7.80
C ILE A 21 -1.36 -3.81 -8.83
N ALA A 22 -0.44 -4.74 -8.52
CA ALA A 22 0.62 -5.14 -9.44
C ALA A 22 0.06 -5.66 -10.78
N LYS A 23 -1.01 -6.46 -10.76
CA LYS A 23 -1.70 -6.92 -11.97
C LYS A 23 -2.33 -5.77 -12.74
N GLY A 24 -3.02 -4.85 -12.05
CA GLY A 24 -3.64 -3.69 -12.66
C GLY A 24 -2.62 -2.79 -13.32
N PHE A 25 -1.51 -2.52 -12.65
CA PHE A 25 -0.42 -1.70 -13.19
C PHE A 25 0.20 -2.33 -14.45
N ALA A 26 0.47 -3.64 -14.42
CA ALA A 26 0.98 -4.36 -15.59
C ALA A 26 0.00 -4.30 -16.77
N LYS A 27 -1.32 -4.43 -16.53
CA LYS A 27 -2.36 -4.30 -17.56
C LYS A 27 -2.39 -2.90 -18.16
N GLU A 28 -2.00 -1.88 -17.39
CA GLU A 28 -1.87 -0.49 -17.86
C GLU A 28 -0.48 -0.19 -18.47
N GLY A 29 0.34 -1.20 -18.71
CA GLY A 29 1.61 -1.08 -19.42
C GLY A 29 2.82 -0.75 -18.53
N ALA A 30 2.70 -0.82 -17.20
CA ALA A 30 3.81 -0.56 -16.31
C ALA A 30 4.84 -1.70 -16.29
N ARG A 31 6.10 -1.35 -16.08
CA ARG A 31 7.20 -2.27 -15.73
C ARG A 31 7.16 -2.51 -14.21
N VAL A 32 6.44 -3.55 -13.81
CA VAL A 32 6.17 -3.79 -12.39
C VAL A 32 7.27 -4.59 -11.73
N VAL A 33 7.75 -4.12 -10.58
CA VAL A 33 8.67 -4.86 -9.71
C VAL A 33 7.87 -5.56 -8.63
N ILE A 34 7.92 -6.90 -8.63
CA ILE A 34 7.27 -7.73 -7.61
C ILE A 34 8.17 -7.87 -6.40
N THR A 35 7.59 -7.63 -5.21
CA THR A 35 8.32 -7.85 -3.96
C THR A 35 7.59 -8.83 -3.04
N TYR A 36 8.36 -9.56 -2.24
CA TYR A 36 7.85 -10.51 -1.25
C TYR A 36 8.76 -10.54 -0.01
N LEU A 37 8.23 -10.92 1.14
CA LEU A 37 9.04 -11.21 2.32
C LEU A 37 9.32 -12.72 2.43
N THR A 38 8.29 -13.56 2.44
CA THR A 38 8.37 -15.01 2.67
C THR A 38 7.90 -15.85 1.48
N ASN A 39 6.89 -15.41 0.75
CA ASN A 39 6.21 -16.22 -0.27
C ASN A 39 6.85 -16.14 -1.66
N LYS A 40 8.12 -16.60 -1.78
CA LYS A 40 8.88 -16.58 -3.04
C LYS A 40 8.13 -17.26 -4.20
N LYS A 41 7.58 -18.46 -3.98
CA LYS A 41 6.86 -19.22 -5.04
C LYS A 41 5.67 -18.45 -5.59
N ILE A 42 4.88 -17.82 -4.72
CA ILE A 42 3.70 -17.03 -5.12
C ILE A 42 4.13 -15.77 -5.89
N ALA A 43 5.19 -15.10 -5.44
CA ALA A 43 5.74 -13.93 -6.12
C ALA A 43 6.21 -14.27 -7.55
N HIS A 44 6.96 -15.36 -7.73
CA HIS A 44 7.39 -15.80 -9.07
C HIS A 44 6.22 -16.25 -9.96
N LYS A 45 5.18 -16.91 -9.40
CA LYS A 45 3.97 -17.24 -10.16
C LYS A 45 3.27 -15.97 -10.65
N LEU A 46 3.15 -14.94 -9.81
CA LEU A 46 2.59 -13.66 -10.20
C LEU A 46 3.43 -12.99 -11.30
N ALA A 47 4.74 -12.97 -11.13
CA ALA A 47 5.64 -12.38 -12.11
C ALA A 47 5.48 -12.98 -13.51
N LYS A 48 5.35 -14.31 -13.60
CA LYS A 48 5.06 -15.00 -14.88
C LYS A 48 3.71 -14.57 -15.47
N GLN A 49 2.68 -14.35 -14.63
CA GLN A 49 1.35 -13.95 -15.09
C GLN A 49 1.31 -12.54 -15.69
N ILE A 50 2.14 -11.64 -15.18
CA ILE A 50 2.15 -10.22 -15.59
C ILE A 50 3.43 -9.81 -16.34
N ASN A 51 4.26 -10.78 -16.72
CA ASN A 51 5.52 -10.55 -17.43
C ASN A 51 6.49 -9.62 -16.66
N ALA A 52 6.49 -9.70 -15.32
CA ALA A 52 7.38 -8.87 -14.51
C ALA A 52 8.81 -9.42 -14.51
N LYS A 53 9.78 -8.58 -14.90
CA LYS A 53 11.18 -8.96 -15.01
C LYS A 53 11.87 -9.13 -13.65
N LEU A 54 11.51 -8.30 -12.65
CA LEU A 54 12.13 -8.32 -11.33
C LEU A 54 11.19 -8.89 -10.26
N VAL A 55 11.71 -9.88 -9.51
CA VAL A 55 11.08 -10.48 -8.33
C VAL A 55 12.08 -10.46 -7.20
N LEU A 56 11.87 -9.60 -6.20
CA LEU A 56 12.87 -9.28 -5.19
C LEU A 56 12.35 -9.53 -3.78
N GLN A 57 13.18 -10.16 -2.94
CA GLN A 57 12.88 -10.28 -1.52
C GLN A 57 13.13 -8.95 -0.82
N LEU A 58 12.11 -8.43 -0.15
CA LEU A 58 12.11 -7.14 0.53
C LEU A 58 11.57 -7.28 1.96
N ASP A 59 12.42 -6.96 2.92
CA ASP A 59 12.05 -6.73 4.30
C ASP A 59 12.12 -5.22 4.57
N ILE A 60 10.98 -4.57 4.70
CA ILE A 60 10.90 -3.11 4.89
C ILE A 60 11.31 -2.67 6.30
N LYS A 61 11.43 -3.58 7.26
CA LYS A 61 12.01 -3.29 8.58
C LYS A 61 13.53 -3.04 8.50
N LYS A 62 14.19 -3.51 7.44
CA LYS A 62 15.65 -3.46 7.28
C LYS A 62 16.07 -2.52 6.16
N ARG A 63 16.69 -1.38 6.49
CA ARG A 63 17.21 -0.45 5.48
C ARG A 63 18.18 -1.11 4.48
N SER A 64 19.02 -2.02 4.93
CA SER A 64 19.92 -2.77 4.06
C SER A 64 19.17 -3.59 2.99
N SER A 65 18.01 -4.16 3.35
CA SER A 65 17.14 -4.87 2.41
C SER A 65 16.52 -3.91 1.38
N ILE A 66 16.02 -2.74 1.84
CA ILE A 66 15.43 -1.71 0.97
C ILE A 66 16.49 -1.20 -0.02
N ARG A 67 17.66 -0.79 0.47
CA ARG A 67 18.78 -0.31 -0.37
C ARG A 67 19.21 -1.34 -1.42
N ARG A 68 19.32 -2.60 -1.03
CA ARG A 68 19.66 -3.69 -1.95
C ARG A 68 18.62 -3.84 -3.06
N VAL A 69 17.34 -3.76 -2.71
CA VAL A 69 16.23 -3.86 -3.67
C VAL A 69 16.24 -2.67 -4.63
N PHE A 70 16.31 -1.45 -4.13
CA PHE A 70 16.32 -0.25 -4.98
C PHE A 70 17.55 -0.21 -5.90
N LYS A 71 18.75 -0.54 -5.40
CA LYS A 71 19.95 -0.67 -6.27
C LYS A 71 19.75 -1.66 -7.41
N LYS A 72 19.06 -2.79 -7.19
CA LYS A 72 18.76 -3.75 -8.25
C LYS A 72 17.78 -3.19 -9.29
N ILE A 73 16.78 -2.43 -8.83
CA ILE A 73 15.82 -1.77 -9.72
C ILE A 73 16.52 -0.74 -10.59
N ILE A 74 17.37 0.09 -9.98
CA ILE A 74 18.13 1.10 -10.70
C ILE A 74 19.11 0.49 -11.70
N LYS A 75 19.78 -0.62 -11.34
CA LYS A 75 20.64 -1.34 -12.28
C LYS A 75 19.87 -1.84 -13.51
N GLU A 76 18.61 -2.21 -13.36
CA GLU A 76 17.78 -2.77 -14.41
C GLU A 76 17.06 -1.71 -15.26
N TYR A 77 16.53 -0.66 -14.60
CA TYR A 77 15.62 0.30 -15.22
C TYR A 77 16.12 1.76 -15.22
N GLY A 78 17.16 2.07 -14.43
CA GLY A 78 17.75 3.40 -14.32
C GLY A 78 17.01 4.34 -13.35
N HIS A 79 15.72 4.14 -13.11
CA HIS A 79 14.89 5.04 -12.32
C HIS A 79 13.68 4.32 -11.67
N ILE A 80 12.90 5.06 -10.89
CA ILE A 80 11.61 4.65 -10.34
C ILE A 80 10.60 5.77 -10.60
N ASP A 81 9.45 5.45 -11.21
CA ASP A 81 8.35 6.41 -11.41
C ASP A 81 7.34 6.35 -10.26
N VAL A 82 7.02 5.14 -9.79
CA VAL A 82 5.96 4.93 -8.80
C VAL A 82 6.40 4.01 -7.69
N LEU A 83 6.28 4.48 -6.44
CA LEU A 83 6.40 3.66 -5.23
C LEU A 83 5.03 3.48 -4.60
N VAL A 84 4.57 2.23 -4.47
CA VAL A 84 3.38 1.87 -3.69
C VAL A 84 3.81 1.18 -2.40
N ASN A 85 3.65 1.85 -1.28
CA ASN A 85 3.87 1.32 0.06
C ASN A 85 2.63 0.55 0.51
N ASN A 86 2.58 -0.75 0.17
CA ASN A 86 1.46 -1.64 0.49
C ASN A 86 1.81 -2.68 1.56
N ALA A 87 3.07 -3.05 1.72
CA ALA A 87 3.46 -4.03 2.74
C ALA A 87 2.95 -3.63 4.13
N GLY A 88 2.33 -4.56 4.83
CA GLY A 88 1.76 -4.30 6.15
C GLY A 88 1.27 -5.57 6.81
N ILE A 89 1.12 -5.49 8.12
CA ILE A 89 0.59 -6.56 9.00
C ILE A 89 -0.50 -5.99 9.90
N ASN A 90 -1.33 -6.86 10.44
CA ASN A 90 -2.25 -6.53 11.53
C ASN A 90 -2.22 -7.67 12.55
N LEU A 91 -2.08 -7.31 13.82
CA LEU A 91 -2.12 -8.21 14.98
C LEU A 91 -3.29 -7.78 15.87
N PRO A 92 -4.52 -8.27 15.58
CA PRO A 92 -5.71 -7.82 16.28
C PRO A 92 -5.71 -8.26 17.75
N ALA A 93 -5.83 -7.31 18.64
CA ALA A 93 -6.01 -7.53 20.08
C ALA A 93 -6.97 -6.48 20.65
N ASP A 94 -7.64 -6.79 21.77
CA ASP A 94 -8.36 -5.79 22.52
C ASP A 94 -7.38 -4.78 23.13
N PHE A 95 -7.82 -3.56 23.36
CA PHE A 95 -6.91 -2.46 23.74
C PHE A 95 -6.09 -2.80 24.99
N ASP A 96 -6.73 -3.43 25.99
CA ASP A 96 -6.11 -3.85 27.27
C ASP A 96 -5.31 -5.16 27.19
N LYS A 97 -5.26 -5.79 26.01
CA LYS A 97 -4.56 -7.08 25.78
C LYS A 97 -3.37 -6.96 24.81
N GLN A 98 -3.28 -5.87 24.06
CA GLN A 98 -2.18 -5.71 23.13
C GLN A 98 -0.86 -5.51 23.88
N THR A 99 0.13 -6.35 23.60
CA THR A 99 1.46 -6.26 24.20
C THR A 99 2.33 -5.20 23.50
N ASP A 100 3.33 -4.67 24.21
CA ASP A 100 4.32 -3.74 23.63
C ASP A 100 5.05 -4.36 22.43
N ALA A 101 5.32 -5.66 22.47
CA ALA A 101 5.96 -6.37 21.36
C ALA A 101 5.09 -6.38 20.10
N GLU A 102 3.81 -6.68 20.24
CA GLU A 102 2.86 -6.63 19.12
C GLU A 102 2.66 -5.19 18.60
N TRP A 103 2.56 -4.23 19.51
CA TRP A 103 2.49 -2.81 19.17
C TRP A 103 3.70 -2.40 18.34
N ASN A 104 4.90 -2.64 18.84
CA ASN A 104 6.14 -2.26 18.17
C ASN A 104 6.32 -2.96 16.82
N GLU A 105 5.95 -4.25 16.70
CA GLU A 105 6.02 -4.99 15.44
C GLU A 105 5.09 -4.37 14.38
N VAL A 106 3.87 -3.99 14.74
CA VAL A 106 2.92 -3.36 13.81
C VAL A 106 3.39 -1.97 13.42
N ILE A 107 3.85 -1.15 14.35
CA ILE A 107 4.38 0.19 14.07
C ILE A 107 5.64 0.11 13.19
N ASP A 108 6.57 -0.81 13.50
CA ASP A 108 7.82 -0.94 12.74
C ASP A 108 7.57 -1.36 11.28
N VAL A 109 6.58 -2.22 11.02
CA VAL A 109 6.22 -2.59 9.65
C VAL A 109 5.39 -1.50 8.98
N ASN A 110 4.25 -1.10 9.59
CA ASN A 110 3.23 -0.33 8.87
C ASN A 110 3.52 1.18 8.81
N LEU A 111 4.38 1.71 9.66
CA LEU A 111 4.73 3.14 9.69
C LEU A 111 6.23 3.35 9.47
N THR A 112 7.07 2.82 10.35
CA THR A 112 8.52 3.03 10.28
C THR A 112 9.11 2.42 9.01
N GLY A 113 8.65 1.24 8.60
CA GLY A 113 9.09 0.58 7.36
C GLY A 113 8.69 1.39 6.12
N VAL A 114 7.50 1.97 6.10
CA VAL A 114 7.05 2.88 5.03
C VAL A 114 7.91 4.14 4.98
N PHE A 115 8.16 4.77 6.14
CA PHE A 115 9.08 5.91 6.23
C PHE A 115 10.46 5.56 5.64
N ARG A 116 11.02 4.41 6.00
CA ARG A 116 12.31 3.94 5.46
C ARG A 116 12.26 3.78 3.94
N CYS A 117 11.20 3.17 3.39
CA CYS A 117 11.03 3.04 1.94
C CYS A 117 10.94 4.40 1.25
N CYS A 118 10.16 5.33 1.81
CA CYS A 118 10.05 6.69 1.28
C CYS A 118 11.40 7.42 1.29
N GLN A 119 12.17 7.30 2.36
CA GLN A 119 13.47 7.95 2.46
C GLN A 119 14.51 7.35 1.49
N GLU A 120 14.55 6.04 1.38
CA GLU A 120 15.53 5.34 0.52
C GLU A 120 15.19 5.44 -0.99
N VAL A 121 13.95 5.78 -1.37
CA VAL A 121 13.59 5.97 -2.77
C VAL A 121 13.98 7.35 -3.32
N LEU A 122 14.18 8.36 -2.45
CA LEU A 122 14.41 9.76 -2.84
C LEU A 122 15.48 9.98 -3.91
N PRO A 123 16.65 9.29 -3.87
CA PRO A 123 17.69 9.45 -4.90
C PRO A 123 17.32 8.87 -6.26
N TYR A 124 16.25 8.07 -6.35
CA TYR A 124 15.93 7.24 -7.50
C TYR A 124 14.58 7.55 -8.13
N ILE A 125 13.69 8.19 -7.38
CA ILE A 125 12.38 8.58 -7.90
C ILE A 125 12.55 9.81 -8.79
N VAL A 126 11.96 9.74 -9.98
CA VAL A 126 12.01 10.84 -10.96
C VAL A 126 11.17 12.03 -10.51
N ASP A 127 11.45 13.21 -11.05
CA ASP A 127 10.54 14.35 -10.95
C ASP A 127 9.22 13.99 -11.63
N TYR A 128 8.12 14.54 -11.14
CA TYR A 128 6.75 14.13 -11.51
C TYR A 128 6.41 12.68 -11.16
N GLY A 129 7.22 12.02 -10.30
CA GLY A 129 6.94 10.66 -9.78
C GLY A 129 5.73 10.60 -8.86
N ARG A 130 5.40 9.39 -8.40
CA ARG A 130 4.25 9.13 -7.52
C ARG A 130 4.65 8.27 -6.32
N ILE A 131 4.20 8.65 -5.13
CA ILE A 131 4.28 7.81 -3.92
C ILE A 131 2.86 7.59 -3.41
N ILE A 132 2.47 6.33 -3.28
CA ILE A 132 1.14 5.93 -2.83
C ILE A 132 1.30 5.10 -1.55
N ASN A 133 0.80 5.63 -0.45
CA ASN A 133 0.78 4.91 0.83
C ASN A 133 -0.58 4.21 0.99
N ILE A 134 -0.58 2.90 1.20
CA ILE A 134 -1.83 2.16 1.44
C ILE A 134 -2.24 2.36 2.90
N GLY A 135 -3.20 3.22 3.09
CA GLY A 135 -3.87 3.50 4.35
C GLY A 135 -4.85 2.40 4.76
N SER A 136 -5.85 2.76 5.50
CA SER A 136 -6.99 1.90 5.88
C SER A 136 -8.09 2.74 6.49
N LEU A 137 -9.33 2.39 6.23
CA LEU A 137 -10.48 2.90 6.96
C LEU A 137 -10.29 2.84 8.50
N SER A 138 -9.61 1.80 9.01
CA SER A 138 -9.33 1.68 10.45
C SER A 138 -8.50 2.85 10.99
N GLY A 139 -7.64 3.46 10.19
CA GLY A 139 -6.89 4.67 10.58
C GLY A 139 -7.80 5.88 10.74
N GLU A 140 -8.85 5.98 9.93
CA GLU A 140 -9.73 7.16 9.89
C GLU A 140 -10.77 7.16 11.00
N TYR A 141 -11.39 6.01 11.29
CA TYR A 141 -12.50 5.93 12.27
C TYR A 141 -12.14 5.26 13.61
N GLY A 142 -10.95 4.72 13.77
CA GLY A 142 -10.57 4.00 14.98
C GLY A 142 -11.06 2.54 15.00
N GLY A 143 -10.53 1.69 14.10
CA GLY A 143 -10.98 0.31 13.96
C GLY A 143 -10.94 -0.50 15.26
N PRO A 144 -11.98 -1.30 15.57
CA PRO A 144 -12.04 -2.08 16.80
C PRO A 144 -10.95 -3.18 16.80
N ARG A 145 -10.40 -3.44 17.98
CA ARG A 145 -9.38 -4.49 18.21
C ARG A 145 -8.11 -4.33 17.36
N THR A 146 -7.76 -3.11 16.97
CA THR A 146 -6.58 -2.85 16.13
C THR A 146 -5.83 -1.59 16.56
N PRO A 147 -5.50 -1.39 17.87
CA PRO A 147 -4.96 -0.11 18.32
C PRO A 147 -3.65 0.28 17.61
N SER A 148 -2.64 -0.57 17.58
CA SER A 148 -1.38 -0.28 16.87
C SER A 148 -1.54 -0.09 15.36
N TYR A 149 -2.40 -0.91 14.74
CA TYR A 149 -2.66 -0.80 13.30
C TYR A 149 -3.38 0.52 12.96
N THR A 150 -4.36 0.90 13.76
CA THR A 150 -5.07 2.19 13.64
C THR A 150 -4.10 3.36 13.73
N CYS A 151 -3.26 3.38 14.78
CA CYS A 151 -2.25 4.42 14.95
C CYS A 151 -1.24 4.47 13.80
N ALA A 152 -0.75 3.30 13.34
CA ALA A 152 0.16 3.24 12.22
C ALA A 152 -0.49 3.77 10.92
N LYS A 153 -1.73 3.40 10.62
CA LYS A 153 -2.43 3.82 9.41
C LYS A 153 -2.84 5.29 9.44
N MET A 154 -3.17 5.84 10.61
CA MET A 154 -3.36 7.29 10.78
C MET A 154 -2.01 8.03 10.66
N GLY A 155 -0.94 7.49 11.22
CA GLY A 155 0.41 8.04 11.10
C GLY A 155 0.89 8.15 9.64
N LEU A 156 0.42 7.26 8.74
CA LEU A 156 0.72 7.35 7.31
C LEU A 156 0.12 8.61 6.66
N MET A 157 -1.01 9.12 7.13
CA MET A 157 -1.58 10.39 6.62
C MET A 157 -0.66 11.55 6.97
N GLY A 158 -0.17 11.61 8.21
CA GLY A 158 0.82 12.61 8.63
C GLY A 158 2.13 12.52 7.83
N LEU A 159 2.63 11.29 7.61
CA LEU A 159 3.80 11.05 6.77
C LEU A 159 3.56 11.51 5.32
N THR A 160 2.37 11.23 4.77
CA THR A 160 1.96 11.64 3.42
C THR A 160 1.98 13.17 3.29
N HIS A 161 1.39 13.89 4.25
CA HIS A 161 1.36 15.36 4.24
C HIS A 161 2.77 15.97 4.33
N ASN A 162 3.61 15.45 5.22
CA ASN A 162 4.97 15.94 5.39
C ASN A 162 5.82 15.69 4.12
N LEU A 163 5.75 14.46 3.59
CA LEU A 163 6.52 14.09 2.41
C LEU A 163 6.05 14.82 1.14
N ALA A 164 4.75 15.08 1.00
CA ALA A 164 4.20 15.85 -0.10
C ALA A 164 4.74 17.30 -0.10
N ARG A 165 4.86 17.94 1.08
CA ARG A 165 5.48 19.28 1.21
C ARG A 165 6.95 19.24 0.81
N PHE A 166 7.69 18.24 1.27
CA PHE A 166 9.11 18.08 0.96
C PHE A 166 9.37 17.84 -0.53
N LEU A 167 8.51 17.05 -1.20
CA LEU A 167 8.68 16.66 -2.60
C LEU A 167 7.92 17.57 -3.60
N GLY A 168 7.12 18.51 -3.12
CA GLY A 168 6.39 19.47 -3.96
C GLY A 168 7.25 20.21 -4.99
N PRO A 169 8.45 20.73 -4.62
CA PRO A 169 9.34 21.39 -5.59
C PRO A 169 9.80 20.49 -6.76
N ARG A 170 9.72 19.16 -6.62
CA ARG A 170 10.00 18.17 -7.66
C ARG A 170 8.73 17.71 -8.39
N ASN A 171 7.58 18.30 -8.12
CA ASN A 171 6.26 17.88 -8.63
C ASN A 171 5.93 16.39 -8.38
N ILE A 172 6.50 15.79 -7.32
CA ILE A 172 6.21 14.41 -6.95
C ILE A 172 4.95 14.40 -6.09
N CYS A 173 3.90 13.73 -6.59
CA CYS A 173 2.66 13.59 -5.84
C CYS A 173 2.77 12.46 -4.80
N VAL A 174 2.41 12.77 -3.56
CA VAL A 174 2.37 11.80 -2.46
C VAL A 174 0.97 11.75 -1.89
N ASN A 175 0.31 10.59 -1.99
CA ASN A 175 -1.07 10.43 -1.54
C ASN A 175 -1.26 9.13 -0.75
N THR A 176 -2.29 9.10 0.07
CA THR A 176 -2.77 7.90 0.74
C THR A 176 -3.96 7.32 -0.03
N LEU A 177 -3.94 6.03 -0.31
CA LEU A 177 -5.11 5.27 -0.76
C LEU A 177 -5.64 4.48 0.43
N SER A 178 -6.87 4.77 0.87
CA SER A 178 -7.47 4.21 2.09
C SER A 178 -8.63 3.26 1.73
N PRO A 179 -8.37 1.94 1.69
CA PRO A 179 -9.42 0.96 1.45
C PRO A 179 -10.35 0.81 2.66
N GLY A 180 -11.63 0.59 2.39
CA GLY A 180 -12.57 -0.01 3.33
C GLY A 180 -12.32 -1.50 3.53
N VAL A 181 -13.32 -2.21 4.05
CA VAL A 181 -13.21 -3.67 4.21
C VAL A 181 -13.40 -4.35 2.86
N ILE A 182 -12.35 -5.08 2.43
CA ILE A 182 -12.29 -5.77 1.15
C ILE A 182 -12.58 -7.25 1.33
N GLU A 183 -13.44 -7.79 0.47
CA GLU A 183 -13.74 -9.23 0.42
C GLU A 183 -12.45 -10.00 0.05
N SER A 184 -12.04 -10.90 0.91
CA SER A 184 -10.81 -11.67 0.75
C SER A 184 -10.96 -13.06 1.36
N LYS A 185 -10.05 -13.97 1.02
CA LYS A 185 -9.98 -15.28 1.70
C LYS A 185 -9.76 -15.12 3.21
N MET A 186 -9.02 -14.09 3.60
CA MET A 186 -8.78 -13.78 5.02
C MET A 186 -10.06 -13.31 5.69
N THR A 187 -10.73 -12.29 5.16
CA THR A 187 -11.97 -11.75 5.77
C THR A 187 -13.07 -12.81 5.86
N LYS A 188 -13.17 -13.71 4.87
CA LYS A 188 -14.12 -14.85 4.92
C LYS A 188 -13.83 -15.83 6.06
N LYS A 189 -12.56 -16.02 6.42
CA LYS A 189 -12.15 -16.97 7.47
C LYS A 189 -12.11 -16.34 8.86
N THR A 190 -11.75 -15.06 8.97
CA THR A 190 -11.44 -14.43 10.26
C THR A 190 -12.56 -13.56 10.81
N ILE A 191 -13.49 -13.12 9.96
CA ILE A 191 -14.61 -12.25 10.39
C ILE A 191 -15.82 -13.13 10.68
N SER A 192 -16.25 -13.15 11.95
CA SER A 192 -17.47 -13.87 12.35
C SER A 192 -18.73 -13.25 11.71
N PRO A 193 -19.85 -13.99 11.56
CA PRO A 193 -21.10 -13.45 11.02
C PRO A 193 -21.60 -12.21 11.76
N LYS A 194 -21.44 -12.17 13.09
CA LYS A 194 -21.80 -11.01 13.93
C LYS A 194 -20.97 -9.78 13.58
N VAL A 195 -19.66 -9.94 13.50
CA VAL A 195 -18.74 -8.85 13.12
C VAL A 195 -18.97 -8.43 11.68
N ARG A 196 -19.20 -9.38 10.76
CA ARG A 196 -19.54 -9.09 9.37
C ARG A 196 -20.80 -8.20 9.28
N LYS A 197 -21.87 -8.56 10.00
CA LYS A 197 -23.10 -7.77 10.05
C LYS A 197 -22.85 -6.36 10.59
N ALA A 198 -22.07 -6.22 11.66
CA ALA A 198 -21.72 -4.92 12.24
C ALA A 198 -20.91 -4.05 11.27
N VAL A 199 -19.91 -4.61 10.60
CA VAL A 199 -19.13 -3.87 9.59
C VAL A 199 -19.98 -3.45 8.40
N LEU A 200 -20.89 -4.32 7.92
CA LEU A 200 -21.78 -4.02 6.82
C LEU A 200 -22.84 -2.96 7.19
N SER A 201 -23.23 -2.87 8.46
CA SER A 201 -24.17 -1.83 8.90
C SER A 201 -23.59 -0.42 8.80
N LEU A 202 -22.27 -0.28 8.89
CA LEU A 202 -21.58 1.01 8.72
C LEU A 202 -21.51 1.45 7.27
N ALA A 203 -21.29 0.52 6.33
CA ALA A 203 -21.15 0.86 4.92
C ALA A 203 -22.49 1.22 4.27
N LEU A 204 -22.54 2.32 3.51
CA LEU A 204 -23.75 2.71 2.76
C LEU A 204 -24.11 1.65 1.71
N PHE A 205 -23.10 1.07 1.03
CA PHE A 205 -23.31 0.04 0.02
C PHE A 205 -23.67 -1.34 0.56
N LYS A 206 -23.68 -1.54 1.89
CA LYS A 206 -24.06 -2.81 2.57
C LYS A 206 -23.35 -4.05 2.01
N ARG A 207 -22.16 -3.89 1.46
CA ARG A 207 -21.27 -4.97 0.99
C ARG A 207 -19.80 -4.65 1.27
N PHE A 208 -18.97 -5.67 1.27
CA PHE A 208 -17.53 -5.46 1.22
C PHE A 208 -17.10 -5.04 -0.19
N GLY A 209 -16.03 -4.25 -0.26
CA GLY A 209 -15.41 -3.87 -1.52
C GLY A 209 -14.71 -5.05 -2.18
N GLN A 210 -14.46 -4.93 -3.47
CA GLN A 210 -13.67 -5.87 -4.25
C GLN A 210 -12.27 -5.30 -4.51
N TYR A 211 -11.28 -6.15 -4.72
CA TYR A 211 -9.93 -5.71 -5.03
C TYR A 211 -9.88 -4.80 -6.27
N SER A 212 -10.69 -5.08 -7.31
CA SER A 212 -10.78 -4.29 -8.53
C SER A 212 -11.16 -2.82 -8.27
N GLU A 213 -11.97 -2.57 -7.24
CA GLU A 213 -12.40 -1.21 -6.87
C GLU A 213 -11.23 -0.40 -6.26
N ILE A 214 -10.31 -1.07 -5.56
CA ILE A 214 -9.10 -0.44 -5.02
C ILE A 214 -8.05 -0.23 -6.11
N VAL A 215 -7.94 -1.17 -7.04
CA VAL A 215 -6.97 -1.10 -8.15
C VAL A 215 -7.22 0.12 -9.03
N GLY A 216 -8.48 0.47 -9.30
CA GLY A 216 -8.84 1.68 -10.06
C GLY A 216 -8.27 2.95 -9.42
N GLY A 217 -8.44 3.11 -8.11
CA GLY A 217 -7.86 4.24 -7.36
C GLY A 217 -6.34 4.25 -7.36
N ALA A 218 -5.70 3.08 -7.23
CA ALA A 218 -4.25 2.98 -7.31
C ALA A 218 -3.70 3.39 -8.69
N ILE A 219 -4.36 2.97 -9.77
CA ILE A 219 -3.99 3.35 -11.14
C ILE A 219 -4.18 4.86 -11.36
N PHE A 220 -5.30 5.42 -10.91
CA PHE A 220 -5.54 6.87 -10.95
C PHE A 220 -4.40 7.62 -10.26
N LEU A 221 -4.08 7.28 -8.99
CA LEU A 221 -3.02 7.95 -8.23
C LEU A 221 -1.61 7.74 -8.83
N ALA A 222 -1.38 6.67 -9.58
CA ALA A 222 -0.10 6.40 -10.25
C ALA A 222 0.03 7.08 -11.62
N SER A 223 -1.09 7.51 -12.20
CA SER A 223 -1.16 8.08 -13.55
C SER A 223 -1.01 9.60 -13.56
N ASP A 224 -1.02 10.17 -14.76
CA ASP A 224 -0.98 11.62 -14.96
C ASP A 224 -2.34 12.27 -14.75
N GLU A 225 -3.43 11.49 -14.66
CA GLU A 225 -4.77 11.95 -14.32
C GLU A 225 -4.85 12.57 -12.91
N SER A 226 -3.93 12.20 -12.00
CA SER A 226 -3.82 12.75 -10.65
C SER A 226 -2.68 13.75 -10.48
N SER A 227 -2.19 14.36 -11.56
CA SER A 227 -0.99 15.22 -11.55
C SER A 227 -1.10 16.47 -10.64
N TYR A 228 -2.31 16.91 -10.32
CA TYR A 228 -2.56 18.03 -9.40
C TYR A 228 -3.11 17.58 -8.03
N MET A 229 -3.00 16.26 -7.73
CA MET A 229 -3.45 15.69 -6.45
C MET A 229 -2.27 15.24 -5.61
N THR A 230 -2.00 15.95 -4.52
CA THR A 230 -0.95 15.60 -3.54
C THR A 230 -1.41 15.91 -2.13
N ALA A 231 -0.80 15.26 -1.13
CA ALA A 231 -1.17 15.36 0.28
C ALA A 231 -2.64 14.97 0.58
N GLN A 232 -3.26 14.12 -0.26
CA GLN A 232 -4.65 13.74 -0.08
C GLN A 232 -4.80 12.28 0.35
N THR A 233 -5.94 11.99 0.98
CA THR A 233 -6.40 10.62 1.22
C THR A 233 -7.56 10.33 0.29
N LEU A 234 -7.37 9.37 -0.61
CA LEU A 234 -8.43 8.82 -1.47
C LEU A 234 -9.05 7.62 -0.76
N SER A 235 -10.20 7.85 -0.10
CA SER A 235 -10.91 6.79 0.60
C SER A 235 -11.86 6.05 -0.35
N ILE A 236 -11.67 4.71 -0.47
CA ILE A 236 -12.52 3.81 -1.25
C ILE A 236 -13.10 2.77 -0.28
N ASN A 237 -14.19 3.15 0.39
CA ASN A 237 -14.71 2.43 1.56
C ASN A 237 -16.22 2.10 1.48
N GLY A 238 -16.90 2.38 0.36
CA GLY A 238 -18.33 2.12 0.20
C GLY A 238 -19.22 2.95 1.14
N GLY A 239 -18.72 4.12 1.58
CA GLY A 239 -19.42 4.98 2.54
C GLY A 239 -19.45 4.41 3.96
N ALA A 240 -18.48 3.57 4.33
CA ALA A 240 -18.37 3.04 5.70
C ALA A 240 -17.84 4.09 6.69
N TRP A 241 -17.28 5.15 6.20
CA TRP A 241 -16.90 6.34 6.95
C TRP A 241 -17.03 7.56 6.05
N VAL A 242 -17.73 8.58 6.54
CA VAL A 242 -17.92 9.87 5.87
C VAL A 242 -17.32 10.93 6.79
N LEU A 243 -16.39 11.74 6.26
CA LEU A 243 -15.81 12.89 6.95
C LEU A 243 -16.74 14.10 6.83
#